data_ad140e7daf2b9609b628ccbcac673af9
#
_entry.id   ad140e7daf2b9609b628ccbcac673af9
#
_cell.length_a   1.000
_cell.length_b   1.000
_cell.length_c   1.000
_cell.angle_alpha   90.00
_cell.angle_beta   90.00
_cell.angle_gamma   90.00
#
_symmetry.space_group_name_H-M   'P 1'
#
loop_
_entity.id
_entity.type
_entity.pdbx_description
1 polymer ?
#
loop_
_entity_poly.entity_id
_entity_poly.type
_entity_poly.pdbx_seq_one_letter_code
_entity_poly.pdbx_strand_id
1 'polypeptide(L)'
;IEFTTPQARITPEQILLKYATLRMRSGKAVHGIITHLKWLSTTADQSHYQVVLSARLALLQRTRQCRVFQNLSVPEVVEQVLRGHGLEGPDFDFRLERTYPPRELMTQWRETDFQFIQRILSEVGIYWRTEMDDERGLDVYIFADSQLNYRFDVRLPYCEPSGLYDGAEESVWGVRTRYQVVPGRVSTRDYNYRTATTPMDTSVSVRSEAATAGEHYRYAEPYRE
;
A
#
# COMPACT_ATOMS: atom_id res chain seq x y z
N ILE A 1 -16.38 -8.94 3.66
CA ILE A 1 -17.63 -8.59 4.36
C ILE A 1 -18.70 -9.54 3.88
N GLU A 2 -19.39 -10.18 4.82
CA GLU A 2 -20.56 -11.01 4.53
C GLU A 2 -21.82 -10.32 5.05
N PHE A 3 -22.90 -10.42 4.31
CA PHE A 3 -24.18 -9.85 4.67
C PHE A 3 -25.34 -10.64 4.11
N THR A 4 -26.50 -10.47 4.72
CA THR A 4 -27.78 -11.01 4.25
C THR A 4 -28.71 -9.89 3.81
N THR A 5 -29.55 -10.16 2.85
CA THR A 5 -30.56 -9.23 2.33
C THR A 5 -31.84 -9.97 1.95
N PRO A 6 -33.02 -9.36 2.15
CA PRO A 6 -34.27 -9.90 1.65
C PRO A 6 -34.38 -9.84 0.12
N GLN A 7 -33.52 -9.05 -0.55
CA GLN A 7 -33.51 -8.96 -2.00
C GLN A 7 -33.01 -10.28 -2.60
N ALA A 8 -33.88 -10.94 -3.35
CA ALA A 8 -33.63 -12.28 -3.90
C ALA A 8 -32.43 -12.33 -4.86
N ARG A 9 -32.14 -11.23 -5.56
CA ARG A 9 -31.02 -11.17 -6.51
C ARG A 9 -30.39 -9.80 -6.56
N ILE A 10 -29.10 -9.75 -6.26
CA ILE A 10 -28.24 -8.58 -6.49
C ILE A 10 -27.43 -8.84 -7.74
N THR A 11 -27.44 -7.92 -8.70
CA THR A 11 -26.62 -8.03 -9.92
C THR A 11 -25.23 -7.40 -9.70
N PRO A 12 -24.20 -7.87 -10.41
CA PRO A 12 -22.84 -7.28 -10.32
C PRO A 12 -22.81 -5.78 -10.59
N GLU A 13 -23.63 -5.29 -11.54
CA GLU A 13 -23.68 -3.88 -11.95
C GLU A 13 -24.22 -2.96 -10.84
N GLN A 14 -25.03 -3.50 -9.93
CA GLN A 14 -25.57 -2.76 -8.78
C GLN A 14 -24.51 -2.55 -7.70
N ILE A 15 -23.49 -3.41 -7.62
CA ILE A 15 -22.56 -3.49 -6.48
C ILE A 15 -21.12 -3.19 -6.89
N LEU A 16 -20.62 -3.77 -8.00
CA LEU A 16 -19.21 -3.62 -8.38
C LEU A 16 -18.90 -2.17 -8.76
N LEU A 17 -17.70 -1.73 -8.37
CA LEU A 17 -17.21 -0.36 -8.57
C LEU A 17 -18.05 0.72 -7.88
N LYS A 18 -18.91 0.34 -6.94
CA LYS A 18 -19.62 1.30 -6.09
C LYS A 18 -18.82 1.60 -4.84
N TYR A 19 -18.83 2.86 -4.43
CA TYR A 19 -18.29 3.27 -3.13
C TYR A 19 -19.14 2.69 -2.01
N ALA A 20 -18.49 2.24 -0.97
CA ALA A 20 -19.15 1.68 0.20
C ALA A 20 -18.38 2.02 1.48
N THR A 21 -19.11 2.05 2.57
CA THR A 21 -18.58 2.28 3.92
C THR A 21 -18.95 1.12 4.80
N LEU A 22 -17.93 0.50 5.41
CA LEU A 22 -18.11 -0.43 6.51
C LEU A 22 -18.00 0.35 7.83
N ARG A 23 -19.08 0.43 8.59
CA ARG A 23 -19.04 0.96 9.96
C ARG A 23 -18.90 -0.19 10.95
N MET A 24 -17.83 -0.13 11.73
CA MET A 24 -17.55 -1.11 12.77
C MET A 24 -18.30 -0.76 14.06
N ARG A 25 -18.47 -1.75 14.94
CA ARG A 25 -19.13 -1.55 16.25
C ARG A 25 -18.39 -0.50 17.12
N SER A 26 -17.07 -0.38 16.96
CA SER A 26 -16.24 0.64 17.62
C SER A 26 -16.53 2.09 17.18
N GLY A 27 -17.41 2.29 16.19
CA GLY A 27 -17.69 3.58 15.58
C GLY A 27 -16.77 3.96 14.43
N LYS A 28 -15.66 3.25 14.24
CA LYS A 28 -14.76 3.50 13.10
C LYS A 28 -15.42 3.12 11.79
N ALA A 29 -15.16 3.91 10.76
CA ALA A 29 -15.59 3.65 9.41
C ALA A 29 -14.39 3.31 8.50
N VAL A 30 -14.62 2.39 7.56
CA VAL A 30 -13.69 2.08 6.48
C VAL A 30 -14.39 2.35 5.17
N HIS A 31 -13.85 3.26 4.40
CA HIS A 31 -14.36 3.66 3.10
C HIS A 31 -13.55 2.98 2.00
N GLY A 32 -14.19 2.67 0.89
CA GLY A 32 -13.53 2.07 -0.25
C GLY A 32 -14.48 1.79 -1.39
N ILE A 33 -14.04 0.93 -2.30
CA ILE A 33 -14.78 0.52 -3.48
C ILE A 33 -14.99 -1.00 -3.46
N ILE A 34 -16.15 -1.45 -3.89
CA ILE A 34 -16.43 -2.89 -3.96
C ILE A 34 -15.80 -3.48 -5.22
N THR A 35 -14.89 -4.42 -5.04
CA THR A 35 -14.12 -5.07 -6.13
C THR A 35 -14.56 -6.49 -6.44
N HIS A 36 -15.24 -7.17 -5.52
CA HIS A 36 -15.74 -8.54 -5.70
C HIS A 36 -17.12 -8.67 -5.09
N LEU A 37 -17.96 -9.45 -5.75
CA LEU A 37 -19.26 -9.90 -5.26
C LEU A 37 -19.33 -11.42 -5.43
N LYS A 38 -19.71 -12.12 -4.36
CA LYS A 38 -19.95 -13.56 -4.36
C LYS A 38 -21.32 -13.83 -3.76
N TRP A 39 -22.15 -14.56 -4.46
CA TRP A 39 -23.35 -15.14 -3.91
C TRP A 39 -22.98 -16.43 -3.15
N LEU A 40 -23.45 -16.61 -1.94
CA LEU A 40 -23.16 -17.76 -1.10
C LEU A 40 -24.32 -18.73 -1.04
N SER A 41 -25.52 -18.23 -0.74
CA SER A 41 -26.73 -19.05 -0.61
C SER A 41 -27.99 -18.19 -0.70
N THR A 42 -29.12 -18.82 -0.91
CA THR A 42 -30.46 -18.22 -0.82
C THR A 42 -31.38 -19.17 -0.06
N THR A 43 -32.14 -18.62 0.87
CA THR A 43 -33.26 -19.27 1.55
C THR A 43 -34.59 -18.69 1.05
N ALA A 44 -35.73 -19.12 1.60
CA ALA A 44 -37.03 -18.57 1.23
C ALA A 44 -37.14 -17.06 1.52
N ASP A 45 -36.47 -16.56 2.58
CA ASP A 45 -36.67 -15.21 3.09
C ASP A 45 -35.48 -14.26 2.80
N GLN A 46 -34.28 -14.81 2.50
CA GLN A 46 -33.09 -13.99 2.33
C GLN A 46 -32.02 -14.64 1.48
N SER A 47 -31.18 -13.81 0.87
CA SER A 47 -29.97 -14.21 0.16
C SER A 47 -28.72 -13.77 0.93
N HIS A 48 -27.69 -14.59 0.91
CA HIS A 48 -26.42 -14.40 1.59
C HIS A 48 -25.32 -14.12 0.57
N TYR A 49 -24.63 -13.01 0.75
CA TYR A 49 -23.58 -12.54 -0.15
C TYR A 49 -22.29 -12.25 0.60
N GLN A 50 -21.19 -12.30 -0.14
CA GLN A 50 -19.87 -11.82 0.31
C GLN A 50 -19.37 -10.78 -0.68
N VAL A 51 -18.85 -9.64 -0.17
CA VAL A 51 -18.19 -8.60 -0.95
C VAL A 51 -16.79 -8.34 -0.43
N VAL A 52 -15.91 -7.88 -1.33
CA VAL A 52 -14.60 -7.35 -0.96
C VAL A 52 -14.64 -5.84 -1.13
N LEU A 53 -14.47 -5.13 -0.01
CA LEU A 53 -14.26 -3.69 0.05
C LEU A 53 -12.75 -3.45 -0.03
N SER A 54 -12.30 -2.72 -1.03
CA SER A 54 -10.89 -2.45 -1.30
C SER A 54 -10.63 -0.95 -1.34
N ALA A 55 -9.40 -0.55 -1.04
CA ALA A 55 -8.96 0.80 -1.33
C ALA A 55 -9.01 1.08 -2.83
N ARG A 56 -9.31 2.32 -3.24
CA ARG A 56 -9.38 2.71 -4.67
C ARG A 56 -8.07 2.43 -5.42
N LEU A 57 -6.92 2.50 -4.74
CA LEU A 57 -5.62 2.13 -5.33
C LEU A 57 -5.58 0.67 -5.84
N ALA A 58 -6.42 -0.22 -5.35
CA ALA A 58 -6.52 -1.58 -5.87
C ALA A 58 -6.90 -1.62 -7.36
N LEU A 59 -7.59 -0.60 -7.87
CA LEU A 59 -7.95 -0.48 -9.28
C LEU A 59 -6.74 -0.27 -10.19
N LEU A 60 -5.67 0.35 -9.68
CA LEU A 60 -4.42 0.54 -10.42
C LEU A 60 -3.74 -0.79 -10.78
N GLN A 61 -4.10 -1.87 -10.09
CA GLN A 61 -3.63 -3.23 -10.45
C GLN A 61 -4.27 -3.78 -11.73
N ARG A 62 -5.35 -3.16 -12.20
CA ARG A 62 -6.06 -3.58 -13.41
C ARG A 62 -5.51 -2.94 -14.68
N THR A 63 -4.76 -1.85 -14.56
CA THR A 63 -4.17 -1.13 -15.68
C THR A 63 -2.70 -1.47 -15.81
N ARG A 64 -2.32 -2.12 -16.90
CA ARG A 64 -0.93 -2.46 -17.25
C ARG A 64 -0.48 -1.60 -18.41
N GLN A 65 0.67 -0.95 -18.28
CA GLN A 65 1.15 0.04 -19.24
C GLN A 65 2.64 -0.15 -19.60
N CYS A 66 3.01 0.47 -20.74
CA CYS A 66 4.39 0.75 -21.11
C CYS A 66 4.49 2.25 -21.40
N ARG A 67 5.09 2.99 -20.48
CA ARG A 67 5.21 4.47 -20.56
C ARG A 67 6.62 4.90 -20.20
N VAL A 68 6.98 6.06 -20.70
CA VAL A 68 8.24 6.74 -20.38
C VAL A 68 7.92 8.10 -19.80
N PHE A 69 8.54 8.42 -18.67
CA PHE A 69 8.46 9.73 -18.02
C PHE A 69 9.85 10.36 -18.06
N GLN A 70 9.95 11.63 -18.48
CA GLN A 70 11.21 12.33 -18.63
C GLN A 70 11.22 13.63 -17.84
N ASN A 71 12.37 13.93 -17.22
CA ASN A 71 12.60 15.16 -16.47
C ASN A 71 11.54 15.44 -15.37
N LEU A 72 11.10 14.40 -14.70
CA LEU A 72 10.14 14.44 -13.60
C LEU A 72 10.73 13.78 -12.34
N SER A 73 10.36 14.29 -11.20
CA SER A 73 10.63 13.64 -9.91
C SER A 73 9.71 12.47 -9.67
N VAL A 74 10.07 11.57 -8.75
CA VAL A 74 9.22 10.43 -8.38
C VAL A 74 7.85 10.86 -7.87
N PRO A 75 7.71 11.86 -6.96
CA PRO A 75 6.39 12.35 -6.55
C PRO A 75 5.53 12.86 -7.70
N GLU A 76 6.11 13.63 -8.66
CA GLU A 76 5.38 14.14 -9.82
C GLU A 76 4.87 13.01 -10.72
N VAL A 77 5.67 11.96 -10.93
CA VAL A 77 5.22 10.80 -11.71
C VAL A 77 4.10 10.06 -11.01
N VAL A 78 4.22 9.85 -9.69
CA VAL A 78 3.16 9.20 -8.89
C VAL A 78 1.88 10.01 -8.96
N GLU A 79 1.95 11.32 -8.79
CA GLU A 79 0.79 12.22 -8.91
C GLU A 79 0.12 12.11 -10.30
N GLN A 80 0.90 12.12 -11.38
CA GLN A 80 0.34 11.96 -12.73
C GLN A 80 -0.38 10.63 -12.91
N VAL A 81 0.17 9.54 -12.37
CA VAL A 81 -0.49 8.22 -12.43
C VAL A 81 -1.80 8.22 -11.65
N LEU A 82 -1.80 8.78 -10.43
CA LEU A 82 -2.99 8.86 -9.58
C LEU A 82 -4.09 9.69 -10.24
N ARG A 83 -3.75 10.85 -10.79
CA ARG A 83 -4.69 11.72 -11.53
C ARG A 83 -5.24 11.03 -12.78
N GLY A 84 -4.43 10.23 -13.47
CA GLY A 84 -4.86 9.41 -14.60
C GLY A 84 -5.94 8.37 -14.24
N HIS A 85 -6.05 8.03 -12.97
CA HIS A 85 -7.11 7.16 -12.41
C HIS A 85 -8.25 7.94 -11.74
N GLY A 86 -8.31 9.27 -11.92
CA GLY A 86 -9.37 10.13 -11.40
C GLY A 86 -9.24 10.44 -9.90
N LEU A 87 -8.06 10.23 -9.29
CA LEU A 87 -7.80 10.74 -7.95
C LEU A 87 -7.38 12.20 -8.04
N GLU A 88 -8.04 13.05 -7.27
CA GLU A 88 -7.78 14.49 -7.24
C GLU A 88 -6.99 14.92 -6.00
N GLY A 89 -6.60 16.18 -5.91
CA GLY A 89 -5.80 16.70 -4.81
C GLY A 89 -6.27 16.33 -3.39
N PRO A 90 -7.59 16.34 -3.09
CA PRO A 90 -8.07 15.90 -1.77
C PRO A 90 -7.98 14.39 -1.50
N ASP A 91 -7.67 13.57 -2.52
CA ASP A 91 -7.61 12.11 -2.39
C ASP A 91 -6.22 11.61 -2.02
N PHE A 92 -5.20 12.45 -2.13
CA PHE A 92 -3.83 12.11 -1.75
C PHE A 92 -3.06 13.35 -1.29
N ASP A 93 -2.05 13.13 -0.44
CA ASP A 93 -1.20 14.16 0.13
C ASP A 93 0.24 13.67 0.21
N PHE A 94 1.20 14.52 -0.17
CA PHE A 94 2.63 14.24 -0.07
C PHE A 94 3.22 15.03 1.11
N ARG A 95 3.55 14.33 2.19
CA ARG A 95 4.21 14.87 3.40
C ARG A 95 5.68 14.50 3.38
N LEU A 96 6.44 15.19 2.55
CA LEU A 96 7.85 14.87 2.28
C LEU A 96 8.76 15.89 2.98
N GLU A 97 9.74 15.37 3.72
CA GLU A 97 10.79 16.16 4.38
C GLU A 97 11.98 16.38 3.42
N ARG A 98 12.17 15.49 2.45
CA ARG A 98 13.26 15.55 1.48
C ARG A 98 12.82 16.13 0.14
N THR A 99 13.78 16.67 -0.60
CA THR A 99 13.59 17.09 -1.98
C THR A 99 13.99 15.98 -2.93
N TYR A 100 13.18 15.74 -3.95
CA TYR A 100 13.40 14.70 -4.95
C TYR A 100 13.73 15.34 -6.30
N PRO A 101 14.98 15.23 -6.76
CA PRO A 101 15.36 15.83 -8.04
C PRO A 101 14.66 15.10 -9.21
N PRO A 102 14.39 15.82 -10.31
CA PRO A 102 13.91 15.19 -11.52
C PRO A 102 14.91 14.17 -12.06
N ARG A 103 14.38 13.02 -12.49
CA ARG A 103 15.14 11.99 -13.19
C ARG A 103 15.05 12.21 -14.70
N GLU A 104 16.14 11.97 -15.42
CA GLU A 104 16.16 12.07 -16.88
C GLU A 104 15.13 11.14 -17.54
N LEU A 105 15.01 9.93 -16.99
CA LEU A 105 14.14 8.90 -17.52
C LEU A 105 13.63 7.98 -16.40
N MET A 106 12.33 7.74 -16.41
CA MET A 106 11.70 6.64 -15.65
C MET A 106 10.82 5.84 -16.60
N THR A 107 11.02 4.54 -16.65
CA THR A 107 10.30 3.65 -17.56
C THR A 107 9.40 2.71 -16.79
N GLN A 108 8.13 2.71 -17.14
CA GLN A 108 7.20 1.64 -16.80
C GLN A 108 7.22 0.63 -17.94
N TRP A 109 7.57 -0.61 -17.64
CA TRP A 109 7.66 -1.66 -18.66
C TRP A 109 6.86 -2.89 -18.25
N ARG A 110 5.69 -3.09 -18.88
CA ARG A 110 4.79 -4.23 -18.63
C ARG A 110 4.40 -4.41 -17.17
N GLU A 111 4.46 -3.34 -16.39
CA GLU A 111 4.01 -3.28 -14.99
C GLU A 111 2.58 -2.77 -14.91
N THR A 112 1.84 -3.19 -13.87
CA THR A 112 0.61 -2.48 -13.53
C THR A 112 0.96 -1.10 -12.98
N ASP A 113 0.03 -0.15 -13.08
CA ASP A 113 0.25 1.19 -12.53
C ASP A 113 0.56 1.13 -11.03
N PHE A 114 -0.08 0.21 -10.30
CA PHE A 114 0.22 -0.04 -8.88
C PHE A 114 1.66 -0.54 -8.67
N GLN A 115 2.10 -1.54 -9.42
CA GLN A 115 3.47 -2.08 -9.35
C GLN A 115 4.51 -0.99 -9.66
N PHE A 116 4.23 -0.19 -10.67
CA PHE A 116 5.12 0.88 -11.09
C PHE A 116 5.29 1.95 -10.00
N ILE A 117 4.19 2.51 -9.47
CA ILE A 117 4.31 3.52 -8.40
C ILE A 117 4.95 2.94 -7.14
N GLN A 118 4.62 1.69 -6.79
CA GLN A 118 5.22 1.01 -5.63
C GLN A 118 6.74 0.85 -5.80
N ARG A 119 7.21 0.48 -6.99
CA ARG A 119 8.63 0.35 -7.28
C ARG A 119 9.37 1.67 -7.17
N ILE A 120 8.91 2.72 -7.88
CA ILE A 120 9.60 4.02 -7.90
C ILE A 120 9.56 4.73 -6.53
N LEU A 121 8.50 4.54 -5.73
CA LEU A 121 8.43 5.03 -4.36
C LEU A 121 9.44 4.30 -3.45
N SER A 122 9.57 2.98 -3.59
CA SER A 122 10.52 2.19 -2.79
C SER A 122 11.97 2.54 -3.09
N GLU A 123 12.29 2.88 -4.34
CA GLU A 123 13.64 3.32 -4.76
C GLU A 123 14.11 4.58 -4.04
N VAL A 124 13.19 5.44 -3.64
CA VAL A 124 13.50 6.70 -2.95
C VAL A 124 13.10 6.70 -1.47
N GLY A 125 12.57 5.58 -0.96
CA GLY A 125 12.19 5.42 0.43
C GLY A 125 10.94 6.22 0.84
N ILE A 126 10.03 6.45 -0.09
CA ILE A 126 8.70 7.01 0.22
C ILE A 126 7.76 5.84 0.52
N TYR A 127 7.15 5.86 1.69
CA TYR A 127 6.07 4.95 2.05
C TYR A 127 4.72 5.63 1.90
N TRP A 128 3.64 4.86 1.90
CA TRP A 128 2.29 5.40 1.91
C TRP A 128 1.38 4.64 2.88
N ARG A 129 0.35 5.33 3.34
CA ARG A 129 -0.71 4.77 4.17
C ARG A 129 -2.06 5.31 3.74
N THR A 130 -3.11 4.61 4.11
CA THR A 130 -4.49 5.04 3.86
C THR A 130 -5.08 5.66 5.13
N GLU A 131 -5.70 6.81 4.99
CA GLU A 131 -6.55 7.45 5.98
C GLU A 131 -8.01 7.44 5.49
N MET A 132 -8.95 7.61 6.40
CA MET A 132 -10.37 7.69 6.07
C MET A 132 -10.84 9.14 6.19
N ASP A 133 -11.49 9.63 5.15
CA ASP A 133 -12.19 10.92 5.14
C ASP A 133 -13.68 10.64 5.36
N ASP A 134 -14.13 10.76 6.60
CA ASP A 134 -15.50 10.46 6.99
C ASP A 134 -16.52 11.48 6.43
N GLU A 135 -16.09 12.70 6.13
CA GLU A 135 -16.95 13.73 5.55
C GLU A 135 -17.28 13.42 4.09
N ARG A 136 -16.28 13.00 3.33
CA ARG A 136 -16.44 12.63 1.92
C ARG A 136 -16.83 11.16 1.72
N GLY A 137 -16.66 10.32 2.76
CA GLY A 137 -16.91 8.88 2.69
C GLY A 137 -15.91 8.17 1.78
N LEU A 138 -14.66 8.63 1.73
CA LEU A 138 -13.60 8.15 0.84
C LEU A 138 -12.32 7.80 1.60
N ASP A 139 -11.51 6.95 0.99
CA ASP A 139 -10.15 6.66 1.39
C ASP A 139 -9.19 7.73 0.82
N VAL A 140 -8.22 8.16 1.62
CA VAL A 140 -7.19 9.16 1.27
C VAL A 140 -5.81 8.54 1.44
N TYR A 141 -4.88 8.88 0.57
CA TYR A 141 -3.52 8.30 0.55
C TYR A 141 -2.48 9.33 0.97
N ILE A 142 -1.77 9.03 2.05
CA ILE A 142 -0.69 9.87 2.57
C ILE A 142 0.64 9.23 2.18
N PHE A 143 1.42 9.94 1.37
CA PHE A 143 2.78 9.56 0.99
C PHE A 143 3.77 10.33 1.86
N ALA A 144 4.70 9.63 2.49
CA ALA A 144 5.67 10.26 3.40
C ALA A 144 7.03 9.54 3.35
N ASP A 145 8.08 10.22 3.78
CA ASP A 145 9.46 9.75 3.75
C ASP A 145 10.16 9.82 5.11
N SER A 146 9.43 10.20 6.16
CA SER A 146 9.95 10.38 7.50
C SER A 146 9.08 9.68 8.55
N GLN A 147 9.72 9.11 9.57
CA GLN A 147 9.04 8.55 10.74
C GLN A 147 8.27 9.62 11.55
N LEU A 148 8.57 10.90 11.37
CA LEU A 148 7.83 12.01 12.00
C LEU A 148 6.35 12.02 11.58
N ASN A 149 6.03 11.45 10.43
CA ASN A 149 4.68 11.31 9.91
C ASN A 149 3.96 10.03 10.37
N TYR A 150 4.56 9.23 11.26
CA TYR A 150 3.89 8.07 11.84
C TYR A 150 2.86 8.50 12.89
N ARG A 151 1.85 7.67 13.10
CA ARG A 151 0.89 7.81 14.18
C ARG A 151 1.36 6.98 15.37
N PHE A 152 1.73 7.64 16.46
CA PHE A 152 2.27 7.00 17.67
C PHE A 152 1.25 6.89 18.82
N ASP A 153 0.07 7.45 18.66
CA ASP A 153 -1.00 7.54 19.67
C ASP A 153 -1.95 6.34 19.67
N VAL A 154 -1.70 5.36 18.82
CA VAL A 154 -2.55 4.16 18.71
C VAL A 154 -2.21 3.20 19.86
N ARG A 155 -3.19 2.91 20.71
CA ARG A 155 -3.11 1.90 21.77
C ARG A 155 -4.17 0.85 21.54
N LEU A 156 -3.76 -0.40 21.41
CA LEU A 156 -4.65 -1.54 21.23
C LEU A 156 -4.39 -2.54 22.38
N PRO A 157 -5.40 -2.90 23.17
CA PRO A 157 -5.24 -3.91 24.21
C PRO A 157 -4.98 -5.27 23.57
N TYR A 158 -4.15 -6.07 24.20
CA TYR A 158 -4.04 -7.49 23.87
C TYR A 158 -5.13 -8.27 24.58
N CYS A 159 -5.93 -9.00 23.83
CA CYS A 159 -7.01 -9.82 24.38
C CYS A 159 -7.23 -11.05 23.51
N GLU A 160 -6.91 -12.24 24.04
CA GLU A 160 -7.22 -13.48 23.35
C GLU A 160 -8.74 -13.69 23.26
N PRO A 161 -9.25 -14.18 22.11
CA PRO A 161 -10.67 -14.47 21.96
C PRO A 161 -11.13 -15.49 23.03
N SER A 162 -12.07 -15.08 23.86
CA SER A 162 -12.77 -15.97 24.79
C SER A 162 -14.26 -15.89 24.50
N GLY A 163 -14.98 -16.98 24.77
CA GLY A 163 -16.43 -17.03 24.54
C GLY A 163 -17.26 -16.03 25.37
N LEU A 164 -16.62 -15.32 26.30
CA LEU A 164 -17.22 -14.28 27.13
C LEU A 164 -16.92 -12.86 26.64
N TYR A 165 -16.05 -12.70 25.62
CA TYR A 165 -15.69 -11.41 25.06
C TYR A 165 -16.67 -11.03 23.95
N ASP A 166 -17.36 -9.92 24.09
CA ASP A 166 -18.39 -9.48 23.14
C ASP A 166 -17.84 -8.78 21.88
N GLY A 167 -16.52 -8.57 21.80
CA GLY A 167 -15.88 -7.91 20.67
C GLY A 167 -16.22 -6.43 20.52
N ALA A 168 -16.70 -5.77 21.58
CA ALA A 168 -17.09 -4.36 21.54
C ALA A 168 -15.88 -3.43 21.37
N GLU A 169 -14.73 -3.82 21.91
CA GLU A 169 -13.47 -3.07 21.77
C GLU A 169 -12.53 -3.77 20.78
N GLU A 170 -11.81 -2.94 19.98
CA GLU A 170 -10.75 -3.44 19.12
C GLU A 170 -9.59 -3.93 19.97
N SER A 171 -9.13 -5.15 19.72
CA SER A 171 -7.99 -5.76 20.42
C SER A 171 -7.05 -6.46 19.46
N VAL A 172 -5.82 -6.66 19.89
CA VAL A 172 -4.83 -7.48 19.21
C VAL A 172 -4.88 -8.88 19.80
N TRP A 173 -4.93 -9.90 18.97
CA TRP A 173 -4.91 -11.30 19.35
C TRP A 173 -4.15 -12.15 18.35
N GLY A 174 -3.82 -13.37 18.71
CA GLY A 174 -3.14 -14.31 17.83
C GLY A 174 -1.73 -13.85 17.41
N VAL A 175 -1.03 -13.09 18.27
CA VAL A 175 0.32 -12.62 18.00
C VAL A 175 1.28 -13.79 17.87
N ARG A 176 2.03 -13.83 16.75
CA ARG A 176 3.05 -14.86 16.51
C ARG A 176 4.36 -14.18 16.14
N THR A 177 5.44 -14.62 16.76
CA THR A 177 6.79 -14.17 16.44
C THR A 177 7.52 -15.26 15.67
N ARG A 178 8.28 -14.84 14.65
CA ARG A 178 9.16 -15.72 13.88
C ARG A 178 10.56 -15.13 13.86
N TYR A 179 11.53 -15.92 14.25
CA TYR A 179 12.94 -15.57 14.21
C TYR A 179 13.64 -16.40 13.14
N GLN A 180 14.49 -15.74 12.36
CA GLN A 180 15.31 -16.42 11.35
C GLN A 180 16.65 -15.70 11.20
N VAL A 181 17.68 -16.44 10.78
CA VAL A 181 18.95 -15.85 10.42
C VAL A 181 18.79 -14.99 9.18
N VAL A 182 19.34 -13.78 9.22
CA VAL A 182 19.31 -12.82 8.10
C VAL A 182 20.74 -12.45 7.70
N PRO A 183 20.96 -11.94 6.47
CA PRO A 183 22.28 -11.43 6.08
C PRO A 183 22.75 -10.34 7.03
N GLY A 184 24.00 -10.43 7.48
CA GLY A 184 24.62 -9.43 8.35
C GLY A 184 25.12 -8.19 7.62
N ARG A 185 25.26 -8.30 6.30
CA ARG A 185 25.71 -7.20 5.42
C ARG A 185 24.93 -7.21 4.12
N VAL A 186 24.60 -6.01 3.65
CA VAL A 186 24.10 -5.79 2.30
C VAL A 186 25.11 -4.91 1.58
N SER A 187 25.57 -5.32 0.41
CA SER A 187 26.43 -4.52 -0.45
C SER A 187 25.83 -4.40 -1.84
N THR A 188 26.02 -3.25 -2.44
CA THR A 188 25.58 -2.98 -3.80
C THR A 188 26.71 -2.38 -4.61
N ARG A 189 26.68 -2.63 -5.92
CA ARG A 189 27.55 -2.00 -6.89
C ARG A 189 26.69 -1.53 -8.05
N ASP A 190 26.96 -0.31 -8.51
CA ASP A 190 26.39 0.18 -9.75
C ASP A 190 27.50 0.66 -10.69
N TYR A 191 27.14 1.00 -11.92
CA TYR A 191 28.05 1.51 -12.94
C TYR A 191 27.48 2.74 -13.60
N ASN A 192 28.21 3.85 -13.51
CA ASN A 192 27.87 5.06 -14.22
C ASN A 192 28.80 5.25 -15.43
N TYR A 193 28.27 5.12 -16.63
CA TYR A 193 29.05 5.27 -17.87
C TYR A 193 29.66 6.66 -18.04
N ARG A 194 29.11 7.70 -17.39
CA ARG A 194 29.65 9.07 -17.41
C ARG A 194 30.88 9.24 -16.54
N THR A 195 31.01 8.42 -15.52
CA THR A 195 32.14 8.39 -14.59
C THR A 195 32.71 6.97 -14.46
N ALA A 196 32.96 6.33 -15.61
CA ALA A 196 33.29 4.91 -15.72
C ALA A 196 34.49 4.44 -14.86
N THR A 197 35.39 5.33 -14.51
CA THR A 197 36.57 5.06 -13.68
C THR A 197 36.32 5.21 -12.19
N THR A 198 35.16 5.72 -11.79
CA THR A 198 34.80 5.90 -10.38
C THR A 198 34.06 4.66 -9.88
N PRO A 199 34.62 3.87 -8.93
CA PRO A 199 33.90 2.73 -8.35
C PRO A 199 32.63 3.21 -7.62
N MET A 200 31.52 2.55 -7.89
CA MET A 200 30.25 2.80 -7.22
C MET A 200 29.90 1.56 -6.34
N ASP A 201 30.65 1.39 -5.28
CA ASP A 201 30.43 0.33 -4.29
C ASP A 201 29.93 0.94 -2.99
N THR A 202 28.86 0.38 -2.43
CA THR A 202 28.38 0.77 -1.10
C THR A 202 27.94 -0.44 -0.30
N SER A 203 28.02 -0.35 1.01
CA SER A 203 27.57 -1.43 1.88
C SER A 203 27.04 -0.91 3.21
N VAL A 204 26.06 -1.62 3.74
CA VAL A 204 25.50 -1.39 5.07
C VAL A 204 25.55 -2.69 5.85
N SER A 205 26.07 -2.61 7.09
CA SER A 205 26.02 -3.73 8.03
C SER A 205 24.80 -3.58 8.94
N VAL A 206 24.11 -4.69 9.17
CA VAL A 206 22.98 -4.75 10.09
C VAL A 206 23.50 -4.55 11.51
N ARG A 207 23.10 -3.45 12.15
CA ARG A 207 23.38 -3.17 13.56
C ARG A 207 22.25 -3.77 14.40
N SER A 208 22.30 -5.06 14.65
CA SER A 208 21.27 -5.77 15.39
C SER A 208 21.91 -6.82 16.27
N GLU A 209 21.36 -7.05 17.46
CA GLU A 209 21.69 -8.19 18.32
C GLU A 209 21.16 -9.52 17.75
N ALA A 210 20.38 -9.45 16.65
CA ALA A 210 19.85 -10.63 15.99
C ALA A 210 20.98 -11.48 15.37
N ALA A 211 20.77 -12.78 15.33
CA ALA A 211 21.68 -13.70 14.65
C ALA A 211 21.73 -13.38 13.15
N THR A 212 22.89 -12.92 12.68
CA THR A 212 23.14 -12.58 11.29
C THR A 212 24.28 -13.42 10.74
N ALA A 213 24.20 -13.80 9.46
CA ALA A 213 25.25 -14.52 8.77
C ALA A 213 25.23 -14.19 7.27
N GLY A 214 26.42 -14.03 6.69
CA GLY A 214 26.60 -13.84 5.26
C GLY A 214 26.32 -12.41 4.77
N GLU A 215 26.44 -12.27 3.47
CA GLU A 215 26.30 -11.02 2.74
C GLU A 215 25.26 -11.18 1.63
N HIS A 216 24.40 -10.15 1.46
CA HIS A 216 23.51 -10.02 0.33
C HIS A 216 24.08 -9.00 -0.64
N TYR A 217 24.65 -9.47 -1.74
CA TYR A 217 25.20 -8.62 -2.79
C TYR A 217 24.17 -8.36 -3.89
N ARG A 218 24.07 -7.10 -4.33
CA ARG A 218 23.23 -6.68 -5.46
C ARG A 218 24.05 -5.88 -6.46
N TYR A 219 23.82 -6.11 -7.75
CA TYR A 219 24.40 -5.33 -8.83
C TYR A 219 23.32 -4.60 -9.61
N ALA A 220 23.69 -3.41 -10.12
CA ALA A 220 22.81 -2.56 -10.94
C ALA A 220 21.53 -2.09 -10.21
N GLU A 221 21.63 -1.86 -8.90
CA GLU A 221 20.63 -1.05 -8.19
C GLU A 221 20.94 0.43 -8.51
N PRO A 222 20.04 1.17 -9.21
CA PRO A 222 20.39 2.50 -9.70
C PRO A 222 20.53 3.50 -8.55
N TYR A 223 21.76 3.96 -8.33
CA TYR A 223 22.05 5.10 -7.49
C TYR A 223 23.12 5.97 -8.17
N ARG A 224 23.13 7.25 -7.90
CA ARG A 224 23.99 8.20 -8.65
C ARG A 224 25.29 8.55 -7.95
N GLU A 225 25.36 8.37 -6.61
CA GLU A 225 26.49 8.78 -5.78
C GLU A 225 26.74 7.80 -4.64
#